data_0bcb2d9e6295c4a20ddaaeea7d499d71
#
_entry.id   0bcb2d9e6295c4a20ddaaeea7d499d71
#
_cell.length_a   1.000
_cell.length_b   1.000
_cell.length_c   1.000
_cell.angle_alpha   90.00
_cell.angle_beta   90.00
_cell.angle_gamma   90.00
#
_symmetry.space_group_name_H-M   'P 1'
#
loop_
_entity.id
_entity.type
_entity.pdbx_description
1 polymer ?
#
loop_
_entity_poly.entity_id
_entity_poly.type
_entity_poly.pdbx_seq_one_letter_code
_entity_poly.pdbx_strand_id
1 'polypeptide(L)'
;MKIRPFLLFLCVLSLTAAGTVDSAAAQSRSRLHKILESGQLRVGTTGDWNPMSIRDPATNSYKGFDIDVMNALADDMGVKIQFVPTDWKTLINGIVADKYDISTSASITVNRSRTVGFTRSYYQVKTVPVTLKTNLSRFKNWEDINQPDVTVAVTLGTSQEQQVKQFFPNAKLRSIEAPARDYQEVLSGRAQVSVTSNLEASRLIQSHAGLAVVPVKEPRSPADLAFIVQQDDIVWLNFLNQWITIKENEGFFDRLKTKWLMLE
;
A
#
# COMPACT_ATOMS: atom_id res chain seq x y z
N MET A 1 -80.54 -61.21 -2.16
CA MET A 1 -80.51 -59.74 -2.04
C MET A 1 -79.17 -59.41 -1.39
N LYS A 2 -78.18 -59.05 -2.21
CA LYS A 2 -76.82 -58.84 -1.75
C LYS A 2 -76.49 -57.32 -1.77
N ILE A 3 -76.27 -56.78 -0.59
CA ILE A 3 -75.88 -55.38 -0.38
C ILE A 3 -74.35 -55.30 -0.53
N ARG A 4 -73.83 -54.46 -1.44
CA ARG A 4 -72.44 -54.15 -1.61
C ARG A 4 -72.07 -52.88 -0.78
N PRO A 5 -70.95 -52.88 -0.04
CA PRO A 5 -70.52 -51.69 0.60
C PRO A 5 -69.70 -50.81 -0.36
N PHE A 6 -70.01 -49.53 -0.28
CA PHE A 6 -69.29 -48.43 -1.02
C PHE A 6 -68.02 -48.03 -0.23
N LEU A 7 -66.90 -48.25 -0.84
CA LEU A 7 -65.60 -47.81 -0.27
C LEU A 7 -65.35 -46.33 -0.60
N LEU A 8 -65.38 -45.49 0.41
CA LEU A 8 -65.01 -44.09 0.31
C LEU A 8 -63.47 -43.97 0.34
N PHE A 9 -62.92 -43.56 -0.78
CA PHE A 9 -61.44 -43.28 -0.87
C PHE A 9 -61.23 -41.84 -0.37
N LEU A 10 -60.64 -41.69 0.81
CA LEU A 10 -60.24 -40.40 1.38
C LEU A 10 -58.83 -40.03 0.82
N CYS A 11 -58.80 -39.11 -0.16
CA CYS A 11 -57.53 -38.50 -0.61
C CYS A 11 -56.99 -37.52 0.45
N VAL A 12 -55.96 -37.91 1.17
CA VAL A 12 -55.22 -37.01 2.04
C VAL A 12 -54.25 -36.24 1.16
N LEU A 13 -54.59 -34.97 0.94
CA LEU A 13 -53.72 -34.02 0.24
C LEU A 13 -52.65 -33.55 1.25
N SER A 14 -51.43 -34.15 1.21
CA SER A 14 -50.28 -33.69 1.98
C SER A 14 -49.71 -32.44 1.32
N LEU A 15 -50.02 -31.29 1.90
CA LEU A 15 -49.42 -30.00 1.56
C LEU A 15 -47.96 -29.99 2.09
N THR A 16 -46.99 -30.34 1.26
CA THR A 16 -45.60 -30.09 1.56
C THR A 16 -45.29 -28.60 1.42
N ALA A 17 -45.30 -27.89 2.53
CA ALA A 17 -44.74 -26.54 2.60
C ALA A 17 -43.25 -26.63 2.28
N ALA A 18 -42.89 -26.36 1.02
CA ALA A 18 -41.50 -26.09 0.65
C ALA A 18 -41.07 -24.79 1.31
N GLY A 19 -40.43 -24.90 2.47
CA GLY A 19 -39.75 -23.77 3.09
C GLY A 19 -38.68 -23.29 2.11
N THR A 20 -38.92 -22.14 1.49
CA THR A 20 -37.87 -21.38 0.83
C THR A 20 -36.87 -20.99 1.90
N VAL A 21 -35.75 -21.73 1.96
CA VAL A 21 -34.57 -21.30 2.68
C VAL A 21 -34.06 -20.08 1.92
N ASP A 22 -34.46 -18.88 2.38
CA ASP A 22 -33.85 -17.63 2.00
C ASP A 22 -32.38 -17.70 2.45
N SER A 23 -31.56 -18.31 1.59
CA SER A 23 -30.13 -18.20 1.66
C SER A 23 -29.77 -16.80 1.15
N ALA A 24 -30.20 -15.75 1.87
CA ALA A 24 -29.57 -14.47 1.82
C ALA A 24 -28.15 -14.72 2.33
N ALA A 25 -27.25 -15.01 1.39
CA ALA A 25 -25.82 -14.96 1.66
C ALA A 25 -25.59 -13.63 2.38
N ALA A 26 -25.27 -13.69 3.67
CA ALA A 26 -25.04 -12.50 4.48
C ALA A 26 -23.92 -11.73 3.79
N GLN A 27 -24.29 -10.75 2.97
CA GLN A 27 -23.37 -9.90 2.27
C GLN A 27 -22.52 -9.26 3.35
N SER A 28 -21.24 -9.61 3.40
CA SER A 28 -20.36 -9.13 4.45
C SER A 28 -20.46 -7.61 4.48
N ARG A 29 -20.84 -7.07 5.64
CA ARG A 29 -21.07 -5.64 5.79
C ARG A 29 -19.79 -4.90 5.43
N SER A 30 -19.87 -3.87 4.56
CA SER A 30 -18.74 -3.07 4.12
C SER A 30 -17.91 -2.55 5.30
N ARG A 31 -16.61 -2.45 5.10
CA ARG A 31 -15.66 -1.85 6.06
C ARG A 31 -16.07 -0.44 6.48
N LEU A 32 -16.59 0.36 5.56
CA LEU A 32 -17.12 1.69 5.87
C LEU A 32 -18.11 1.64 7.04
N HIS A 33 -19.10 0.75 6.98
CA HIS A 33 -20.10 0.64 8.04
C HIS A 33 -19.49 0.16 9.36
N LYS A 34 -18.56 -0.82 9.30
CA LYS A 34 -17.86 -1.32 10.50
C LYS A 34 -17.04 -0.23 11.19
N ILE A 35 -16.35 0.63 10.41
CA ILE A 35 -15.58 1.76 10.92
C ILE A 35 -16.51 2.76 11.61
N LEU A 36 -17.60 3.16 10.95
CA LEU A 36 -18.57 4.11 11.52
C LEU A 36 -19.23 3.59 12.79
N GLU A 37 -19.54 2.31 12.88
CA GLU A 37 -20.12 1.67 14.07
C GLU A 37 -19.14 1.54 15.22
N SER A 38 -17.90 1.14 14.93
CA SER A 38 -16.86 1.01 15.96
C SER A 38 -16.32 2.36 16.42
N GLY A 39 -16.52 3.43 15.63
CA GLY A 39 -15.91 4.74 15.85
C GLY A 39 -14.39 4.73 15.70
N GLN A 40 -13.80 3.76 15.00
CA GLN A 40 -12.35 3.62 14.86
C GLN A 40 -11.93 3.23 13.45
N LEU A 41 -10.92 3.95 12.91
CA LEU A 41 -10.22 3.66 11.67
C LEU A 41 -8.82 3.11 11.99
N ARG A 42 -8.54 1.86 11.59
CA ARG A 42 -7.22 1.23 11.73
C ARG A 42 -6.41 1.44 10.45
N VAL A 43 -5.25 2.07 10.55
CA VAL A 43 -4.38 2.41 9.42
C VAL A 43 -3.06 1.66 9.52
N GLY A 44 -2.77 0.76 8.59
CA GLY A 44 -1.47 0.11 8.48
C GLY A 44 -0.42 1.08 7.94
N THR A 45 0.68 1.28 8.67
CA THR A 45 1.77 2.17 8.26
C THR A 45 3.14 1.59 8.57
N THR A 46 4.09 1.75 7.64
CA THR A 46 5.45 1.26 7.81
C THR A 46 6.30 2.19 8.69
N GLY A 47 6.01 3.49 8.65
CA GLY A 47 6.72 4.50 9.45
C GLY A 47 8.20 4.67 9.12
N ASP A 48 8.64 4.18 7.97
CA ASP A 48 10.04 4.18 7.54
C ASP A 48 10.28 4.84 6.17
N TRP A 49 9.26 5.52 5.62
CA TRP A 49 9.33 6.15 4.31
C TRP A 49 9.16 7.68 4.39
N ASN A 50 10.25 8.37 4.67
CA ASN A 50 10.30 9.85 4.71
C ASN A 50 10.16 10.46 3.29
N PRO A 51 9.26 11.43 3.06
CA PRO A 51 8.42 12.16 4.00
C PRO A 51 6.96 11.67 4.11
N MET A 52 6.64 10.50 3.56
CA MET A 52 5.26 9.98 3.55
C MET A 52 4.82 9.48 4.93
N SER A 53 5.60 8.62 5.55
CA SER A 53 5.36 8.14 6.92
C SER A 53 6.67 7.98 7.69
N ILE A 54 6.75 8.60 8.86
CA ILE A 54 7.91 8.58 9.73
C ILE A 54 7.45 8.23 11.13
N ARG A 55 8.00 7.16 11.71
CA ARG A 55 7.77 6.78 13.10
C ARG A 55 8.88 7.33 13.99
N ASP A 56 8.53 7.98 15.06
CA ASP A 56 9.45 8.31 16.14
C ASP A 56 9.62 7.08 17.04
N PRO A 57 10.81 6.49 17.15
CA PRO A 57 11.03 5.30 17.95
C PRO A 57 10.90 5.53 19.46
N ALA A 58 11.08 6.77 19.92
CA ALA A 58 11.02 7.10 21.35
C ALA A 58 9.58 7.22 21.84
N THR A 59 8.70 7.82 21.04
CA THR A 59 7.30 8.10 21.39
C THR A 59 6.29 7.19 20.72
N ASN A 60 6.72 6.43 19.71
CA ASN A 60 5.87 5.66 18.80
C ASN A 60 4.84 6.50 18.04
N SER A 61 5.01 7.82 18.02
CA SER A 61 4.17 8.70 17.22
C SER A 61 4.56 8.66 15.75
N TYR A 62 3.60 9.00 14.89
CA TYR A 62 3.80 9.06 13.44
C TYR A 62 3.62 10.48 12.92
N LYS A 63 4.38 10.84 11.89
CA LYS A 63 4.24 12.09 11.13
C LYS A 63 4.53 11.86 9.65
N GLY A 64 4.08 12.76 8.81
CA GLY A 64 4.33 12.71 7.37
C GLY A 64 3.09 13.00 6.54
N PHE A 65 3.27 13.02 5.24
CA PHE A 65 2.19 13.30 4.29
C PHE A 65 1.01 12.34 4.48
N ASP A 66 1.26 11.04 4.48
CA ASP A 66 0.23 10.01 4.65
C ASP A 66 -0.47 10.08 6.00
N ILE A 67 0.27 10.45 7.03
CA ILE A 67 -0.27 10.58 8.39
C ILE A 67 -1.28 11.73 8.45
N ASP A 68 -0.94 12.88 7.86
CA ASP A 68 -1.87 14.00 7.77
C ASP A 68 -3.10 13.67 6.91
N VAL A 69 -2.90 12.92 5.81
CA VAL A 69 -4.01 12.45 4.95
C VAL A 69 -4.96 11.56 5.74
N MET A 70 -4.44 10.59 6.51
CA MET A 70 -5.27 9.66 7.26
C MET A 70 -5.94 10.31 8.47
N ASN A 71 -5.30 11.27 9.13
CA ASN A 71 -5.94 12.07 10.17
C ASN A 71 -7.13 12.86 9.60
N ALA A 72 -6.96 13.53 8.46
CA ALA A 72 -8.06 14.24 7.81
C ALA A 72 -9.22 13.30 7.39
N LEU A 73 -8.91 12.10 6.91
CA LEU A 73 -9.93 11.09 6.60
C LEU A 73 -10.71 10.69 7.85
N ALA A 74 -10.02 10.41 8.97
CA ALA A 74 -10.66 10.03 10.23
C ALA A 74 -11.51 11.17 10.80
N ASP A 75 -11.02 12.40 10.73
CA ASP A 75 -11.75 13.60 11.16
C ASP A 75 -13.04 13.80 10.34
N ASP A 76 -12.96 13.70 9.00
CA ASP A 76 -14.12 13.81 8.13
C ASP A 76 -15.15 12.68 8.34
N MET A 77 -14.70 11.50 8.76
CA MET A 77 -15.55 10.37 9.13
C MET A 77 -16.11 10.48 10.56
N GLY A 78 -15.62 11.39 11.38
CA GLY A 78 -16.00 11.52 12.80
C GLY A 78 -15.55 10.34 13.66
N VAL A 79 -14.43 9.69 13.34
CA VAL A 79 -13.92 8.50 14.03
C VAL A 79 -12.52 8.71 14.57
N LYS A 80 -12.12 7.90 15.55
CA LYS A 80 -10.76 7.87 16.06
C LYS A 80 -9.84 7.11 15.12
N ILE A 81 -8.58 7.58 14.98
CA ILE A 81 -7.57 6.87 14.21
C ILE A 81 -6.69 6.00 15.10
N GLN A 82 -6.31 4.83 14.58
CA GLN A 82 -5.31 3.95 15.17
C GLN A 82 -4.28 3.56 14.11
N PHE A 83 -3.04 4.00 14.27
CA PHE A 83 -1.94 3.55 13.42
C PHE A 83 -1.46 2.17 13.88
N VAL A 84 -1.44 1.21 12.95
CA VAL A 84 -1.01 -0.18 13.17
C VAL A 84 0.35 -0.36 12.49
N PRO A 85 1.42 -0.64 13.26
CA PRO A 85 2.75 -0.86 12.69
C PRO A 85 2.74 -2.06 11.74
N THR A 86 3.36 -1.89 10.58
CA THR A 86 3.61 -2.96 9.61
C THR A 86 4.93 -2.73 8.89
N ASP A 87 5.30 -3.58 7.95
CA ASP A 87 6.45 -3.43 7.06
C ASP A 87 6.05 -3.68 5.60
N TRP A 88 6.95 -3.38 4.66
CA TRP A 88 6.68 -3.52 3.23
C TRP A 88 6.38 -4.97 2.79
N LYS A 89 6.99 -5.97 3.45
CA LYS A 89 6.80 -7.39 3.18
C LYS A 89 5.40 -7.86 3.58
N THR A 90 4.85 -7.32 4.67
CA THR A 90 3.58 -7.75 5.26
C THR A 90 2.41 -6.80 4.96
N LEU A 91 2.65 -5.65 4.31
CA LEU A 91 1.67 -4.60 4.05
C LEU A 91 0.39 -5.13 3.36
N ILE A 92 0.53 -5.89 2.30
CA ILE A 92 -0.61 -6.46 1.55
C ILE A 92 -1.34 -7.50 2.39
N ASN A 93 -0.58 -8.40 3.03
CA ASN A 93 -1.15 -9.46 3.85
C ASN A 93 -1.89 -8.93 5.08
N GLY A 94 -1.52 -7.75 5.58
CA GLY A 94 -2.20 -7.11 6.69
C GLY A 94 -3.63 -6.67 6.34
N ILE A 95 -3.88 -6.19 5.11
CA ILE A 95 -5.23 -5.92 4.58
C ILE A 95 -6.03 -7.23 4.49
N VAL A 96 -5.45 -8.25 3.86
CA VAL A 96 -6.12 -9.56 3.65
C VAL A 96 -6.47 -10.23 4.99
N ALA A 97 -5.58 -10.15 5.97
CA ALA A 97 -5.76 -10.73 7.30
C ALA A 97 -6.53 -9.84 8.28
N ASP A 98 -7.17 -8.76 7.81
CA ASP A 98 -7.98 -7.84 8.62
C ASP A 98 -7.23 -7.22 9.83
N LYS A 99 -5.93 -6.99 9.70
CA LYS A 99 -5.15 -6.32 10.75
C LYS A 99 -5.42 -4.81 10.80
N TYR A 100 -5.75 -4.21 9.66
CA TYR A 100 -6.12 -2.81 9.49
C TYR A 100 -7.10 -2.64 8.33
N ASP A 101 -7.78 -1.52 8.30
CA ASP A 101 -8.87 -1.23 7.38
C ASP A 101 -8.39 -0.64 6.06
N ILE A 102 -7.23 0.04 6.11
CA ILE A 102 -6.63 0.79 5.02
C ILE A 102 -5.11 0.89 5.25
N SER A 103 -4.35 1.03 4.17
CA SER A 103 -2.97 1.53 4.21
C SER A 103 -2.73 2.50 3.06
N THR A 104 -1.63 3.27 3.13
CA THR A 104 -1.36 4.40 2.23
C THR A 104 -0.15 4.16 1.36
N SER A 105 0.01 5.01 0.34
CA SER A 105 1.22 5.14 -0.50
C SER A 105 1.77 3.84 -1.08
N ALA A 106 0.91 2.87 -1.28
CA ALA A 106 1.29 1.66 -1.98
C ALA A 106 1.30 1.92 -3.49
N SER A 107 2.42 1.60 -4.15
CA SER A 107 2.48 1.60 -5.62
C SER A 107 1.48 0.62 -6.19
N ILE A 108 0.65 1.07 -7.12
CA ILE A 108 -0.26 0.22 -7.88
C ILE A 108 0.59 -0.70 -8.77
N THR A 109 0.47 -2.00 -8.58
CA THR A 109 1.13 -3.00 -9.43
C THR A 109 0.13 -4.12 -9.77
N VAL A 110 0.28 -4.74 -10.95
CA VAL A 110 -0.57 -5.88 -11.35
C VAL A 110 -0.55 -6.99 -10.29
N ASN A 111 0.61 -7.27 -9.72
CA ASN A 111 0.75 -8.32 -8.69
C ASN A 111 -0.07 -8.00 -7.44
N ARG A 112 0.02 -6.77 -6.91
CA ARG A 112 -0.74 -6.35 -5.74
C ARG A 112 -2.24 -6.24 -6.02
N SER A 113 -2.63 -5.76 -7.22
CA SER A 113 -4.03 -5.62 -7.63
C SER A 113 -4.78 -6.95 -7.77
N ARG A 114 -4.07 -8.07 -7.82
CA ARG A 114 -4.68 -9.41 -7.77
C ARG A 114 -5.15 -9.80 -6.37
N THR A 115 -4.74 -9.08 -5.34
CA THR A 115 -4.93 -9.46 -3.93
C THR A 115 -5.67 -8.38 -3.13
N VAL A 116 -5.49 -7.12 -3.47
CA VAL A 116 -6.10 -5.97 -2.77
C VAL A 116 -6.72 -4.99 -3.76
N GLY A 117 -7.69 -4.20 -3.28
CA GLY A 117 -8.26 -3.07 -4.00
C GLY A 117 -7.38 -1.82 -3.85
N PHE A 118 -7.30 -1.03 -4.90
CA PHE A 118 -6.64 0.27 -4.91
C PHE A 118 -7.64 1.38 -5.17
N THR A 119 -7.51 2.50 -4.46
CA THR A 119 -8.21 3.73 -4.83
C THR A 119 -7.63 4.31 -6.12
N ARG A 120 -8.25 5.37 -6.62
CA ARG A 120 -7.57 6.27 -7.56
C ARG A 120 -6.27 6.78 -6.93
N SER A 121 -5.29 7.09 -7.79
CA SER A 121 -4.00 7.65 -7.36
C SER A 121 -4.17 9.09 -6.86
N TYR A 122 -3.41 9.47 -5.84
CA TYR A 122 -3.30 10.83 -5.35
C TYR A 122 -1.88 11.41 -5.46
N TYR A 123 -0.90 10.57 -5.81
CA TYR A 123 0.48 10.99 -6.04
C TYR A 123 1.20 10.02 -6.98
N GLN A 124 2.26 10.46 -7.63
CA GLN A 124 3.10 9.61 -8.48
C GLN A 124 4.58 9.77 -8.10
N VAL A 125 5.29 8.66 -8.03
CA VAL A 125 6.75 8.62 -7.84
C VAL A 125 7.42 7.94 -9.03
N LYS A 126 8.73 8.15 -9.16
CA LYS A 126 9.58 7.48 -10.14
C LYS A 126 10.74 6.80 -9.41
N THR A 127 11.29 5.75 -10.00
CA THR A 127 12.40 4.99 -9.42
C THR A 127 13.73 5.57 -9.86
N VAL A 128 14.64 5.73 -8.89
CA VAL A 128 16.01 6.24 -9.09
C VAL A 128 17.03 5.41 -8.31
N PRO A 129 18.27 5.30 -8.80
CA PRO A 129 19.36 4.66 -8.07
C PRO A 129 20.08 5.68 -7.19
N VAL A 130 20.48 5.23 -5.98
CA VAL A 130 21.27 6.01 -4.99
C VAL A 130 22.56 5.30 -4.73
N THR A 131 23.66 6.04 -4.64
CA THR A 131 25.02 5.53 -4.40
C THR A 131 25.81 6.47 -3.49
N LEU A 132 27.02 6.09 -3.10
CA LEU A 132 27.96 7.02 -2.46
C LEU A 132 28.44 8.07 -3.47
N LYS A 133 28.64 9.31 -3.04
CA LYS A 133 29.23 10.38 -3.86
C LYS A 133 30.57 9.96 -4.51
N THR A 134 31.36 9.18 -3.79
CA THR A 134 32.65 8.65 -4.26
C THR A 134 32.52 7.70 -5.45
N ASN A 135 31.33 7.10 -5.64
CA ASN A 135 31.06 6.17 -6.73
C ASN A 135 30.46 6.85 -7.99
N LEU A 136 30.23 8.17 -7.97
CA LEU A 136 29.66 8.88 -9.12
C LEU A 136 30.58 8.89 -10.35
N SER A 137 31.88 8.64 -10.20
CA SER A 137 32.78 8.43 -11.34
C SER A 137 32.52 7.11 -12.05
N ARG A 138 32.04 6.09 -11.32
CA ARG A 138 31.73 4.74 -11.80
C ARG A 138 30.33 4.63 -12.37
N PHE A 139 29.34 5.24 -11.72
CA PHE A 139 27.93 5.11 -12.08
C PHE A 139 27.39 6.43 -12.64
N LYS A 140 27.07 6.43 -13.94
CA LYS A 140 26.54 7.61 -14.66
C LYS A 140 25.20 7.36 -15.32
N ASN A 141 24.81 6.10 -15.46
CA ASN A 141 23.57 5.66 -16.09
C ASN A 141 23.12 4.32 -15.51
N TRP A 142 22.00 3.81 -15.98
CA TRP A 142 21.43 2.54 -15.55
C TRP A 142 22.28 1.33 -15.93
N GLU A 143 22.95 1.42 -17.08
CA GLU A 143 23.75 0.35 -17.67
C GLU A 143 25.04 0.10 -16.87
N ASP A 144 25.63 1.14 -16.30
CA ASP A 144 26.82 1.05 -15.43
C ASP A 144 26.52 0.24 -14.15
N ILE A 145 25.25 0.21 -13.72
CA ILE A 145 24.81 -0.54 -12.54
C ILE A 145 24.61 -2.02 -12.84
N ASN A 146 24.24 -2.38 -14.06
CA ASN A 146 23.94 -3.76 -14.47
C ASN A 146 25.22 -4.57 -14.77
N GLN A 147 26.11 -4.68 -13.79
CA GLN A 147 27.39 -5.38 -13.92
C GLN A 147 27.50 -6.48 -12.86
N PRO A 148 28.18 -7.62 -13.15
CA PRO A 148 28.26 -8.77 -12.23
C PRO A 148 29.04 -8.51 -10.95
N ASP A 149 29.86 -7.45 -10.91
CA ASP A 149 30.61 -6.99 -9.74
C ASP A 149 29.86 -5.91 -8.91
N VAL A 150 28.65 -5.53 -9.33
CA VAL A 150 27.80 -4.57 -8.62
C VAL A 150 26.77 -5.30 -7.75
N THR A 151 26.69 -4.92 -6.49
CA THR A 151 25.62 -5.32 -5.57
C THR A 151 24.59 -4.19 -5.47
N VAL A 152 23.34 -4.49 -5.78
CA VAL A 152 22.21 -3.57 -5.69
C VAL A 152 21.35 -3.95 -4.49
N ALA A 153 21.22 -3.06 -3.52
CA ALA A 153 20.36 -3.23 -2.37
C ALA A 153 18.95 -2.68 -2.67
N VAL A 154 17.95 -3.33 -2.14
CA VAL A 154 16.55 -2.92 -2.23
C VAL A 154 15.77 -3.39 -1.01
N THR A 155 14.79 -2.63 -0.56
CA THR A 155 13.94 -3.03 0.57
C THR A 155 12.96 -4.13 0.14
N LEU A 156 12.93 -5.22 0.88
CA LEU A 156 12.08 -6.40 0.64
C LEU A 156 10.59 -6.03 0.67
N GLY A 157 9.82 -6.57 -0.26
CA GLY A 157 8.36 -6.36 -0.38
C GLY A 157 7.95 -5.06 -1.09
N THR A 158 8.91 -4.20 -1.46
CA THR A 158 8.63 -3.00 -2.25
C THR A 158 8.42 -3.31 -3.73
N SER A 159 7.83 -2.36 -4.46
CA SER A 159 7.75 -2.46 -5.93
C SER A 159 9.14 -2.40 -6.59
N GLN A 160 10.07 -1.68 -5.97
CA GLN A 160 11.45 -1.56 -6.42
C GLN A 160 12.19 -2.91 -6.42
N GLU A 161 11.86 -3.82 -5.49
CA GLU A 161 12.45 -5.16 -5.48
C GLU A 161 12.16 -5.94 -6.78
N GLN A 162 10.94 -5.82 -7.30
CA GLN A 162 10.58 -6.44 -8.58
C GLN A 162 11.27 -5.75 -9.76
N GLN A 163 11.34 -4.42 -9.72
CA GLN A 163 11.97 -3.60 -10.76
C GLN A 163 13.47 -3.87 -10.87
N VAL A 164 14.18 -4.00 -9.75
CA VAL A 164 15.63 -4.28 -9.72
C VAL A 164 15.97 -5.57 -10.47
N LYS A 165 15.17 -6.62 -10.33
CA LYS A 165 15.34 -7.89 -11.06
C LYS A 165 15.25 -7.71 -12.58
N GLN A 166 14.42 -6.78 -13.04
CA GLN A 166 14.25 -6.46 -14.46
C GLN A 166 15.33 -5.50 -14.98
N PHE A 167 15.72 -4.50 -14.16
CA PHE A 167 16.68 -3.47 -14.57
C PHE A 167 18.12 -3.98 -14.58
N PHE A 168 18.43 -4.90 -13.67
CA PHE A 168 19.82 -5.32 -13.41
C PHE A 168 19.94 -6.85 -13.35
N PRO A 169 19.60 -7.56 -14.46
CA PRO A 169 19.68 -9.04 -14.48
C PRO A 169 21.09 -9.59 -14.26
N ASN A 170 22.12 -8.78 -14.48
CA ASN A 170 23.53 -9.18 -14.32
C ASN A 170 24.10 -8.81 -12.94
N ALA A 171 23.50 -7.85 -12.24
CA ALA A 171 23.97 -7.41 -10.93
C ALA A 171 23.55 -8.37 -9.81
N LYS A 172 24.26 -8.31 -8.68
CA LYS A 172 23.91 -9.06 -7.46
C LYS A 172 22.80 -8.32 -6.72
N LEU A 173 21.65 -8.97 -6.52
CA LEU A 173 20.56 -8.40 -5.74
C LEU A 173 20.73 -8.72 -4.26
N ARG A 174 20.54 -7.71 -3.41
CA ARG A 174 20.50 -7.82 -1.95
C ARG A 174 19.19 -7.23 -1.42
N SER A 175 18.20 -8.09 -1.15
CA SER A 175 16.93 -7.69 -0.53
C SER A 175 17.11 -7.52 0.98
N ILE A 176 16.70 -6.36 1.50
CA ILE A 176 16.88 -5.97 2.90
C ILE A 176 15.53 -5.98 3.60
N GLU A 177 15.44 -6.73 4.68
CA GLU A 177 14.23 -6.85 5.50
C GLU A 177 14.23 -5.81 6.63
N ALA A 178 13.05 -5.23 6.90
CA ALA A 178 12.87 -4.31 8.02
C ALA A 178 13.33 -4.94 9.37
N PRO A 179 13.87 -4.14 10.31
CA PRO A 179 13.94 -2.68 10.31
C PRO A 179 15.13 -2.07 9.55
N ALA A 180 16.03 -2.89 8.99
CA ALA A 180 17.13 -2.39 8.17
C ALA A 180 16.61 -1.82 6.83
N ARG A 181 17.36 -0.89 6.26
CA ARG A 181 17.02 -0.24 4.99
C ARG A 181 18.16 -0.39 3.98
N ASP A 182 17.78 -0.45 2.72
CA ASP A 182 18.69 -0.65 1.58
C ASP A 182 19.80 0.41 1.47
N TYR A 183 19.48 1.68 1.72
CA TYR A 183 20.49 2.76 1.70
C TYR A 183 21.58 2.59 2.77
N GLN A 184 21.29 1.93 3.89
CA GLN A 184 22.26 1.61 4.94
C GLN A 184 23.33 0.62 4.44
N GLU A 185 22.96 -0.27 3.52
CA GLU A 185 23.91 -1.16 2.86
C GLU A 185 24.89 -0.38 1.97
N VAL A 186 24.41 0.69 1.33
CA VAL A 186 25.27 1.58 0.54
C VAL A 186 26.19 2.39 1.45
N LEU A 187 25.69 2.97 2.53
CA LEU A 187 26.49 3.73 3.50
C LEU A 187 27.60 2.89 4.14
N SER A 188 27.34 1.60 4.39
CA SER A 188 28.29 0.66 4.98
C SER A 188 29.22 0.01 3.96
N GLY A 189 29.06 0.28 2.66
CA GLY A 189 29.85 -0.32 1.58
C GLY A 189 29.50 -1.78 1.25
N ARG A 190 28.47 -2.36 1.86
CA ARG A 190 28.01 -3.72 1.57
C ARG A 190 27.23 -3.83 0.25
N ALA A 191 26.72 -2.70 -0.27
CA ALA A 191 26.19 -2.57 -1.61
C ALA A 191 26.77 -1.31 -2.27
N GLN A 192 26.87 -1.32 -3.59
CA GLN A 192 27.34 -0.16 -4.35
C GLN A 192 26.22 0.81 -4.66
N VAL A 193 25.00 0.29 -4.84
CA VAL A 193 23.82 1.06 -5.22
C VAL A 193 22.62 0.56 -4.42
N SER A 194 21.71 1.46 -4.04
CA SER A 194 20.34 1.13 -3.66
C SER A 194 19.36 1.74 -4.66
N VAL A 195 18.13 1.18 -4.71
CA VAL A 195 17.09 1.65 -5.63
C VAL A 195 15.83 1.98 -4.85
N THR A 196 15.42 3.24 -4.96
CA THR A 196 14.27 3.76 -4.23
C THR A 196 13.46 4.76 -5.09
N SER A 197 12.45 5.42 -4.51
CA SER A 197 11.72 6.48 -5.19
C SER A 197 12.52 7.78 -5.24
N ASN A 198 12.28 8.60 -6.27
CA ASN A 198 12.84 9.94 -6.37
C ASN A 198 12.52 10.80 -5.14
N LEU A 199 11.35 10.59 -4.54
CA LEU A 199 10.92 11.30 -3.34
C LEU A 199 11.80 10.93 -2.12
N GLU A 200 11.95 9.65 -1.84
CA GLU A 200 12.81 9.18 -0.75
C GLU A 200 14.28 9.52 -1.00
N ALA A 201 14.76 9.33 -2.22
CA ALA A 201 16.13 9.64 -2.59
C ALA A 201 16.50 11.11 -2.28
N SER A 202 15.59 12.05 -2.55
CA SER A 202 15.79 13.46 -2.24
C SER A 202 15.97 13.72 -0.74
N ARG A 203 15.25 13.02 0.11
CA ARG A 203 15.38 13.11 1.58
C ARG A 203 16.63 12.42 2.10
N LEU A 204 16.99 11.29 1.50
CA LEU A 204 18.21 10.54 1.86
C LEU A 204 19.48 11.37 1.59
N ILE A 205 19.60 12.04 0.43
CA ILE A 205 20.78 12.86 0.12
C ILE A 205 20.88 14.13 0.99
N GLN A 206 19.76 14.64 1.50
CA GLN A 206 19.76 15.74 2.48
C GLN A 206 20.21 15.27 3.86
N SER A 207 19.74 14.09 4.29
CA SER A 207 20.03 13.56 5.63
C SER A 207 21.40 12.89 5.73
N HIS A 208 21.95 12.44 4.60
CA HIS A 208 23.18 11.66 4.53
C HIS A 208 24.11 12.25 3.48
N ALA A 209 24.99 13.17 3.90
CA ALA A 209 25.88 13.93 3.03
C ALA A 209 26.79 13.08 2.10
N GLY A 210 27.03 11.80 2.46
CA GLY A 210 27.79 10.84 1.65
C GLY A 210 27.03 10.22 0.48
N LEU A 211 25.68 10.30 0.47
CA LEU A 211 24.84 9.75 -0.59
C LEU A 211 24.63 10.74 -1.73
N ALA A 212 24.39 10.20 -2.91
CA ALA A 212 23.98 10.93 -4.11
C ALA A 212 23.06 10.07 -4.98
N VAL A 213 22.19 10.72 -5.74
CA VAL A 213 21.44 10.06 -6.83
C VAL A 213 22.41 9.86 -8.00
N VAL A 214 22.44 8.67 -8.59
CA VAL A 214 23.17 8.44 -9.84
C VAL A 214 22.56 9.34 -10.93
N PRO A 215 23.38 10.07 -11.72
CA PRO A 215 22.88 11.05 -12.68
C PRO A 215 22.32 10.38 -13.96
N VAL A 216 21.34 9.50 -13.75
CA VAL A 216 20.64 8.85 -14.86
C VAL A 216 19.88 9.88 -15.69
N LYS A 217 19.84 9.69 -17.01
CA LYS A 217 19.16 10.62 -17.93
C LYS A 217 17.69 10.80 -17.55
N GLU A 218 17.03 9.69 -17.19
CA GLU A 218 15.62 9.69 -16.80
C GLU A 218 15.36 8.68 -15.67
N PRO A 219 14.59 9.06 -14.64
CA PRO A 219 14.03 8.10 -13.69
C PRO A 219 13.13 7.08 -14.41
N ARG A 220 13.11 5.83 -13.89
CA ARG A 220 12.32 4.73 -14.48
C ARG A 220 11.04 4.48 -13.71
N SER A 221 10.16 3.67 -14.31
CA SER A 221 8.94 3.12 -13.70
C SER A 221 8.13 4.13 -12.91
N PRO A 222 7.48 5.11 -13.57
CA PRO A 222 6.51 5.94 -12.87
C PRO A 222 5.48 5.01 -12.20
N ALA A 223 5.23 5.24 -10.92
CA ALA A 223 4.33 4.44 -10.10
C ALA A 223 3.31 5.34 -9.41
N ASP A 224 2.05 5.09 -9.68
CA ASP A 224 0.95 5.74 -8.99
C ASP A 224 0.80 5.20 -7.59
N LEU A 225 0.69 6.09 -6.61
CA LEU A 225 0.46 5.78 -5.21
C LEU A 225 -1.03 5.91 -4.89
N ALA A 226 -1.57 4.91 -4.21
CA ALA A 226 -2.96 4.86 -3.84
C ALA A 226 -3.15 4.26 -2.44
N PHE A 227 -4.35 4.40 -1.89
CA PHE A 227 -4.73 3.64 -0.71
C PHE A 227 -5.02 2.21 -1.11
N ILE A 228 -4.70 1.26 -0.21
CA ILE A 228 -5.04 -0.15 -0.37
C ILE A 228 -6.08 -0.56 0.66
N VAL A 229 -7.06 -1.33 0.19
CA VAL A 229 -8.20 -1.84 0.96
C VAL A 229 -8.46 -3.29 0.58
N GLN A 230 -9.40 -3.96 1.25
CA GLN A 230 -9.87 -5.27 0.80
C GLN A 230 -10.46 -5.18 -0.61
N GLN A 231 -10.16 -6.17 -1.45
CA GLN A 231 -10.43 -6.13 -2.89
C GLN A 231 -11.93 -6.11 -3.24
N ASP A 232 -12.76 -6.76 -2.46
CA ASP A 232 -14.18 -6.98 -2.69
C ASP A 232 -15.09 -5.91 -2.04
N ASP A 233 -14.54 -4.97 -1.28
CA ASP A 233 -15.30 -3.93 -0.62
C ASP A 233 -15.50 -2.68 -1.51
N ILE A 234 -16.38 -2.80 -2.47
CA ILE A 234 -16.68 -1.72 -3.43
C ILE A 234 -17.28 -0.49 -2.76
N VAL A 235 -18.06 -0.66 -1.68
CA VAL A 235 -18.65 0.47 -0.94
C VAL A 235 -17.58 1.32 -0.29
N TRP A 236 -16.61 0.69 0.40
CA TRP A 236 -15.48 1.37 1.00
C TRP A 236 -14.58 2.04 -0.06
N LEU A 237 -14.29 1.33 -1.12
CA LEU A 237 -13.48 1.83 -2.24
C LEU A 237 -14.11 3.07 -2.89
N ASN A 238 -15.43 3.04 -3.16
CA ASN A 238 -16.14 4.16 -3.76
C ASN A 238 -16.17 5.38 -2.83
N PHE A 239 -16.41 5.19 -1.53
CA PHE A 239 -16.34 6.26 -0.54
C PHE A 239 -14.96 6.95 -0.57
N LEU A 240 -13.89 6.17 -0.52
CA LEU A 240 -12.53 6.69 -0.56
C LEU A 240 -12.22 7.45 -1.86
N ASN A 241 -12.66 6.93 -3.01
CA ASN A 241 -12.47 7.59 -4.29
C ASN A 241 -13.21 8.94 -4.37
N GLN A 242 -14.41 9.01 -3.82
CA GLN A 242 -15.17 10.27 -3.72
C GLN A 242 -14.48 11.24 -2.74
N TRP A 243 -14.03 10.75 -1.58
CA TRP A 243 -13.30 11.56 -0.61
C TRP A 243 -12.02 12.15 -1.22
N ILE A 244 -11.21 11.36 -1.93
CA ILE A 244 -10.02 11.85 -2.62
C ILE A 244 -10.40 12.97 -3.61
N THR A 245 -11.45 12.78 -4.42
CA THR A 245 -11.91 13.78 -5.39
C THR A 245 -12.32 15.09 -4.70
N ILE A 246 -13.07 15.02 -3.60
CA ILE A 246 -13.48 16.19 -2.82
C ILE A 246 -12.24 16.91 -2.29
N LYS A 247 -11.31 16.18 -1.69
CA LYS A 247 -10.07 16.75 -1.11
C LYS A 247 -9.13 17.35 -2.18
N GLU A 248 -9.09 16.77 -3.38
CA GLU A 248 -8.37 17.38 -4.51
C GLU A 248 -9.00 18.73 -4.90
N ASN A 249 -10.33 18.79 -5.05
CA ASN A 249 -11.05 20.02 -5.39
C ASN A 249 -10.91 21.10 -4.32
N GLU A 250 -10.75 20.73 -3.05
CA GLU A 250 -10.48 21.66 -1.93
C GLU A 250 -9.01 22.12 -1.88
N GLY A 251 -8.13 21.62 -2.76
CA GLY A 251 -6.68 21.91 -2.73
C GLY A 251 -5.95 21.32 -1.53
N PHE A 252 -6.56 20.34 -0.84
CA PHE A 252 -5.99 19.72 0.36
C PHE A 252 -4.66 19.03 0.06
N PHE A 253 -4.62 18.20 -0.98
CA PHE A 253 -3.40 17.50 -1.37
C PHE A 253 -2.28 18.44 -1.79
N ASP A 254 -2.59 19.57 -2.44
CA ASP A 254 -1.58 20.54 -2.84
C ASP A 254 -0.96 21.28 -1.64
N ARG A 255 -1.78 21.60 -0.63
CA ARG A 255 -1.24 22.11 0.64
C ARG A 255 -0.34 21.11 1.34
N LEU A 256 -0.69 19.82 1.34
CA LEU A 256 0.16 18.78 1.93
C LEU A 256 1.43 18.53 1.12
N LYS A 257 1.38 18.60 -0.21
CA LYS A 257 2.58 18.54 -1.07
C LYS A 257 3.53 19.68 -0.74
N THR A 258 3.02 20.90 -0.60
CA THR A 258 3.82 22.05 -0.18
C THR A 258 4.46 21.82 1.19
N LYS A 259 3.69 21.34 2.17
CA LYS A 259 4.18 21.08 3.53
C LYS A 259 5.26 20.01 3.61
N TRP A 260 5.09 18.92 2.87
CA TRP A 260 5.88 17.70 3.06
C TRP A 260 6.83 17.35 1.92
N LEU A 261 6.48 17.71 0.67
CA LEU A 261 7.18 17.18 -0.50
C LEU A 261 8.05 18.22 -1.20
N MET A 262 7.78 19.52 -1.03
CA MET A 262 8.68 20.54 -1.52
C MET A 262 9.95 20.54 -0.67
N LEU A 263 11.08 20.58 -1.35
CA LEU A 263 12.39 20.82 -0.75
C LEU A 263 12.53 22.33 -0.61
N GLU A 264 12.76 22.83 0.60
CA GLU A 264 13.21 24.19 0.83
C GLU A 264 14.62 24.40 0.25
#